data_188ce08988bf425c2289ab5e6bac139c
#
_entry.id   188ce08988bf425c2289ab5e6bac139c
#
_cell.length_a   1.000
_cell.length_b   1.000
_cell.length_c   1.000
_cell.angle_alpha   90.00
_cell.angle_beta   90.00
_cell.angle_gamma   90.00
#
_symmetry.space_group_name_H-M   'P 1'
#
loop_
_entity.id
_entity.type
_entity.pdbx_description
1 polymer ?
#
loop_
_entity_poly.entity_id
_entity_poly.type
_entity_poly.pdbx_seq_one_letter_code
_entity_poly.pdbx_strand_id
1 'polypeptide(L)'
;PADVAGGGWRAWRAWWRGPLAELIDHHGAAAMLAIALALIFQFPVSGLWAPQTYRIGPHVANAGAAMAKIPDGATVITTLDLLAPLAARTDTYWIGNAGNPDTAYIVFDGANSGYSPQPSDIPAFVASQHPHATYHVIYDTGNVYVFQRAGA
;
A
#
# COMPACT_ATOMS: atom_id res chain seq x y z
N PRO A 1 2.20 13.26 -61.34
CA PRO A 1 1.45 13.88 -60.26
C PRO A 1 1.51 13.01 -59.00
N ALA A 2 2.67 13.03 -58.32
CA ALA A 2 2.87 12.29 -57.07
C ALA A 2 4.04 12.89 -56.32
N ASP A 3 3.93 14.13 -55.79
CA ASP A 3 4.96 14.69 -54.95
C ASP A 3 4.45 15.83 -54.03
N VAL A 4 3.17 15.78 -53.58
CA VAL A 4 2.61 16.81 -52.71
C VAL A 4 2.62 16.34 -51.22
N ALA A 5 2.82 15.05 -50.95
CA ALA A 5 2.72 14.52 -49.60
C ALA A 5 4.04 14.58 -48.75
N GLY A 6 5.19 14.81 -49.37
CA GLY A 6 6.50 14.77 -48.66
C GLY A 6 6.95 16.10 -48.05
N GLY A 7 6.39 17.23 -48.52
CA GLY A 7 6.85 18.57 -48.13
C GLY A 7 6.39 19.02 -46.73
N GLY A 8 5.18 18.64 -46.35
CA GLY A 8 4.57 19.09 -45.08
C GLY A 8 5.26 18.63 -43.83
N TRP A 9 5.71 17.37 -43.80
CA TRP A 9 6.41 16.78 -42.65
C TRP A 9 7.82 17.35 -42.42
N ARG A 10 8.52 17.67 -43.51
CA ARG A 10 9.86 18.27 -43.43
C ARG A 10 9.79 19.74 -43.01
N ALA A 11 8.82 20.49 -43.50
CA ALA A 11 8.57 21.88 -43.13
C ALA A 11 8.10 21.97 -41.67
N TRP A 12 7.21 21.07 -41.24
CA TRP A 12 6.76 20.99 -39.84
C TRP A 12 7.89 20.66 -38.88
N ARG A 13 8.77 19.69 -39.21
CA ARG A 13 9.97 19.37 -38.43
C ARG A 13 11.00 20.50 -38.39
N ALA A 14 11.14 21.26 -39.46
CA ALA A 14 12.05 22.40 -39.50
C ALA A 14 11.53 23.56 -38.62
N TRP A 15 10.21 23.77 -38.60
CA TRP A 15 9.58 24.79 -37.79
C TRP A 15 9.72 24.52 -36.31
N TRP A 16 9.61 23.24 -35.90
CA TRP A 16 9.79 22.84 -34.49
C TRP A 16 11.25 22.84 -34.03
N ARG A 17 12.21 22.76 -34.95
CA ARG A 17 13.65 22.69 -34.63
C ARG A 17 14.34 24.07 -34.48
N GLY A 18 13.70 25.15 -34.82
CA GLY A 18 14.28 26.51 -34.70
C GLY A 18 14.09 27.08 -33.29
N PRO A 19 13.11 27.96 -33.08
CA PRO A 19 13.00 28.71 -31.83
C PRO A 19 12.67 27.88 -30.61
N LEU A 20 11.96 26.73 -30.77
CA LEU A 20 11.66 25.84 -29.66
C LEU A 20 12.87 25.03 -29.19
N ALA A 21 13.76 24.61 -30.08
CA ALA A 21 14.99 23.93 -29.70
C ALA A 21 15.92 24.85 -28.89
N GLU A 22 16.07 26.09 -29.32
CA GLU A 22 16.85 27.08 -28.56
C GLU A 22 16.23 27.41 -27.20
N LEU A 23 14.90 27.48 -27.13
CA LEU A 23 14.18 27.66 -25.86
C LEU A 23 14.35 26.46 -24.91
N ILE A 24 14.32 25.24 -25.46
CA ILE A 24 14.55 24.03 -24.70
C ILE A 24 15.99 23.92 -24.23
N ASP A 25 16.95 24.26 -25.05
CA ASP A 25 18.38 24.22 -24.68
C ASP A 25 18.72 25.25 -23.57
N HIS A 26 18.10 26.44 -23.60
CA HIS A 26 18.38 27.48 -22.61
C HIS A 26 17.57 27.33 -21.31
N HIS A 27 16.34 26.86 -21.41
CA HIS A 27 15.39 26.85 -20.28
C HIS A 27 14.91 25.46 -19.89
N GLY A 28 15.20 24.43 -20.68
CA GLY A 28 14.69 23.07 -20.46
C GLY A 28 15.07 22.51 -19.10
N ALA A 29 16.33 22.67 -18.70
CA ALA A 29 16.80 22.20 -17.39
C ALA A 29 16.12 22.94 -16.22
N ALA A 30 15.92 24.25 -16.34
CA ALA A 30 15.22 25.03 -15.32
C ALA A 30 13.74 24.68 -15.24
N ALA A 31 13.09 24.49 -16.39
CA ALA A 31 11.70 24.05 -16.44
C ALA A 31 11.50 22.64 -15.86
N MET A 32 12.38 21.70 -16.20
CA MET A 32 12.37 20.35 -15.64
C MET A 32 12.57 20.36 -14.12
N LEU A 33 13.52 21.17 -13.63
CA LEU A 33 13.75 21.32 -12.19
C LEU A 33 12.52 21.93 -11.48
N ALA A 34 11.92 22.97 -12.06
CA ALA A 34 10.71 23.59 -11.51
C ALA A 34 9.54 22.59 -11.45
N ILE A 35 9.33 21.80 -12.51
CA ILE A 35 8.31 20.75 -12.54
C ILE A 35 8.62 19.67 -11.49
N ALA A 36 9.86 19.21 -11.40
CA ALA A 36 10.28 18.22 -10.42
C ALA A 36 10.04 18.71 -8.98
N LEU A 37 10.40 19.95 -8.67
CA LEU A 37 10.15 20.56 -7.37
C LEU A 37 8.66 20.70 -7.08
N ALA A 38 7.85 21.15 -8.05
CA ALA A 38 6.41 21.25 -7.88
C ALA A 38 5.78 19.87 -7.62
N LEU A 39 6.24 18.83 -8.31
CA LEU A 39 5.76 17.46 -8.12
C LEU A 39 6.16 16.90 -6.74
N ILE A 40 7.34 17.21 -6.21
CA ILE A 40 7.76 16.78 -4.88
C ILE A 40 6.75 17.21 -3.81
N PHE A 41 6.20 18.42 -3.90
CA PHE A 41 5.20 18.91 -2.93
C PHE A 41 3.81 18.26 -3.10
N GLN A 42 3.50 17.76 -4.28
CA GLN A 42 2.21 17.11 -4.57
C GLN A 42 2.22 15.60 -4.33
N PHE A 43 3.39 14.97 -4.33
CA PHE A 43 3.53 13.54 -4.12
C PHE A 43 3.78 13.18 -2.65
N PRO A 44 3.53 11.92 -2.23
CA PRO A 44 3.77 11.42 -0.87
C PRO A 44 5.20 11.65 -0.35
N VAL A 45 6.15 11.94 -1.24
CA VAL A 45 7.56 12.23 -0.90
C VAL A 45 7.67 13.46 0.03
N SER A 46 6.76 14.44 -0.07
CA SER A 46 6.71 15.57 0.86
C SER A 46 6.52 15.16 2.32
N GLY A 47 5.85 14.02 2.56
CA GLY A 47 5.69 13.45 3.89
C GLY A 47 6.99 13.06 4.57
N LEU A 48 8.07 12.79 3.81
CA LEU A 48 9.38 12.44 4.38
C LEU A 48 10.03 13.59 5.17
N TRP A 49 9.64 14.85 4.91
CA TRP A 49 10.11 16.00 5.68
C TRP A 49 9.20 16.37 6.85
N ALA A 50 8.07 15.69 7.00
CA ALA A 50 7.15 15.96 8.08
C ALA A 50 7.53 15.15 9.32
N PRO A 51 7.89 15.78 10.47
CA PRO A 51 8.31 15.06 11.68
C PRO A 51 7.28 14.06 12.20
N GLN A 52 5.99 14.28 11.92
CA GLN A 52 4.91 13.37 12.29
C GLN A 52 4.99 12.02 11.58
N THR A 53 5.60 11.95 10.39
CA THR A 53 5.78 10.69 9.64
C THR A 53 6.67 9.69 10.37
N TYR A 54 7.57 10.19 11.23
CA TYR A 54 8.50 9.37 12.01
C TYR A 54 8.05 9.11 13.44
N ARG A 55 6.86 9.60 13.82
CA ARG A 55 6.32 9.35 15.16
C ARG A 55 5.54 8.03 15.18
N ILE A 56 5.88 7.20 16.14
CA ILE A 56 5.10 5.99 16.42
C ILE A 56 3.82 6.44 17.13
N GLY A 57 2.71 6.43 16.39
CA GLY A 57 1.40 6.71 16.95
C GLY A 57 0.86 5.55 17.80
N PRO A 58 -0.18 5.77 18.63
CA PRO A 58 -0.78 4.72 19.45
C PRO A 58 -1.25 3.52 18.63
N HIS A 59 -1.76 3.74 17.42
CA HIS A 59 -2.19 2.67 16.52
C HIS A 59 -1.03 1.76 16.11
N VAL A 60 0.12 2.35 15.73
CA VAL A 60 1.32 1.58 15.37
C VAL A 60 1.86 0.78 16.57
N ALA A 61 1.80 1.35 17.78
CA ALA A 61 2.17 0.65 18.99
C ALA A 61 1.24 -0.55 19.26
N ASN A 62 -0.08 -0.38 19.09
CA ASN A 62 -1.05 -1.46 19.24
C ASN A 62 -0.85 -2.56 18.20
N ALA A 63 -0.61 -2.20 16.93
CA ALA A 63 -0.28 -3.15 15.87
C ALA A 63 1.00 -3.93 16.19
N GLY A 64 2.03 -3.26 16.70
CA GLY A 64 3.26 -3.90 17.16
C GLY A 64 3.02 -4.89 18.31
N ALA A 65 2.20 -4.50 19.31
CA ALA A 65 1.84 -5.37 20.42
C ALA A 65 0.98 -6.58 19.97
N ALA A 66 0.09 -6.38 19.01
CA ALA A 66 -0.68 -7.47 18.39
C ALA A 66 0.24 -8.46 17.66
N MET A 67 1.13 -7.97 16.81
CA MET A 67 2.08 -8.81 16.09
C MET A 67 3.01 -9.60 17.03
N ALA A 68 3.39 -9.02 18.18
CA ALA A 68 4.24 -9.69 19.18
C ALA A 68 3.56 -10.92 19.83
N LYS A 69 2.25 -11.10 19.69
CA LYS A 69 1.53 -12.30 20.15
C LYS A 69 1.71 -13.50 19.24
N ILE A 70 2.25 -13.31 18.05
CA ILE A 70 2.36 -14.34 17.04
C ILE A 70 3.77 -14.93 17.06
N PRO A 71 3.91 -16.24 17.23
CA PRO A 71 5.22 -16.91 17.20
C PRO A 71 5.81 -16.88 15.78
N ASP A 72 7.14 -16.92 15.71
CA ASP A 72 7.85 -17.07 14.44
C ASP A 72 7.53 -18.44 13.80
N GLY A 73 7.43 -18.47 12.49
CA GLY A 73 7.08 -19.66 11.74
C GLY A 73 5.59 -20.04 11.79
N ALA A 74 4.74 -19.26 12.47
CA ALA A 74 3.31 -19.51 12.48
C ALA A 74 2.68 -19.23 11.12
N THR A 75 1.55 -19.91 10.82
CA THR A 75 0.70 -19.56 9.67
C THR A 75 -0.29 -18.46 10.06
N VAL A 76 -0.34 -17.38 9.29
CA VAL A 76 -1.09 -16.17 9.64
C VAL A 76 -1.88 -15.64 8.45
N ILE A 77 -3.14 -15.28 8.65
CA ILE A 77 -3.91 -14.44 7.73
C ILE A 77 -3.91 -13.01 8.29
N THR A 78 -3.67 -11.99 7.45
CA THR A 78 -3.63 -10.61 7.91
C THR A 78 -4.14 -9.60 6.89
N THR A 79 -4.43 -8.39 7.35
CA THR A 79 -4.72 -7.22 6.52
C THR A 79 -3.45 -6.73 5.81
N LEU A 80 -3.63 -5.93 4.76
CA LEU A 80 -2.55 -5.57 3.84
C LEU A 80 -1.41 -4.79 4.52
N ASP A 81 -1.74 -3.92 5.45
CA ASP A 81 -0.80 -3.07 6.19
C ASP A 81 0.15 -3.84 7.12
N LEU A 82 -0.32 -4.98 7.67
CA LEU A 82 0.48 -5.86 8.55
C LEU A 82 1.17 -7.00 7.79
N LEU A 83 0.89 -7.14 6.48
CA LEU A 83 1.42 -8.24 5.68
C LEU A 83 2.94 -8.25 5.64
N ALA A 84 3.55 -7.12 5.32
CA ALA A 84 5.00 -7.02 5.14
C ALA A 84 5.80 -7.32 6.43
N PRO A 85 5.48 -6.73 7.60
CA PRO A 85 6.20 -7.04 8.83
C PRO A 85 5.98 -8.47 9.31
N LEU A 86 4.82 -9.09 9.06
CA LEU A 86 4.57 -10.48 9.43
C LEU A 86 5.25 -11.46 8.46
N ALA A 87 5.23 -11.21 7.17
CA ALA A 87 5.87 -12.06 6.16
C ALA A 87 7.38 -12.24 6.35
N ALA A 88 8.03 -11.33 7.08
CA ALA A 88 9.45 -11.46 7.42
C ALA A 88 9.76 -12.63 8.36
N ARG A 89 8.75 -13.19 9.09
CA ARG A 89 8.96 -14.20 10.12
C ARG A 89 7.87 -15.27 10.22
N THR A 90 6.82 -15.19 9.40
CA THR A 90 5.67 -16.12 9.41
C THR A 90 5.24 -16.48 8.00
N ASP A 91 4.51 -17.59 7.83
CA ASP A 91 3.83 -17.93 6.59
C ASP A 91 2.54 -17.13 6.48
N THR A 92 2.60 -16.02 5.75
CA THR A 92 1.55 -14.99 5.78
C THR A 92 0.68 -15.02 4.53
N TYR A 93 -0.62 -14.95 4.75
CA TYR A 93 -1.65 -14.86 3.71
C TYR A 93 -2.42 -13.55 3.83
N TRP A 94 -2.79 -12.98 2.70
CA TRP A 94 -3.66 -11.80 2.69
C TRP A 94 -5.13 -12.21 2.87
N ILE A 95 -5.81 -11.56 3.80
CA ILE A 95 -7.21 -11.88 4.15
C ILE A 95 -8.20 -11.71 2.98
N GLY A 96 -7.86 -10.91 1.96
CA GLY A 96 -8.67 -10.72 0.76
C GLY A 96 -8.59 -11.84 -0.28
N ASN A 97 -7.74 -12.85 -0.10
CA ASN A 97 -7.66 -13.98 -1.04
C ASN A 97 -8.77 -14.99 -0.77
N ALA A 98 -9.47 -15.37 -1.82
CA ALA A 98 -10.40 -16.51 -1.75
C ALA A 98 -9.60 -17.83 -1.63
N GLY A 99 -10.05 -18.71 -0.73
CA GLY A 99 -9.45 -20.04 -0.58
C GLY A 99 -8.18 -20.06 0.28
N ASN A 100 -7.97 -19.06 1.13
CA ASN A 100 -6.95 -19.14 2.17
C ASN A 100 -7.17 -20.37 3.06
N PRO A 101 -6.09 -21.05 3.50
CA PRO A 101 -6.21 -22.14 4.47
C PRO A 101 -6.65 -21.60 5.83
N ASP A 102 -7.20 -22.48 6.68
CA ASP A 102 -7.45 -22.15 8.09
C ASP A 102 -6.11 -22.10 8.84
N THR A 103 -5.58 -20.89 9.00
CA THR A 103 -4.29 -20.65 9.64
C THR A 103 -4.35 -20.74 11.16
N ALA A 104 -3.18 -20.81 11.82
CA ALA A 104 -3.10 -20.80 13.28
C ALA A 104 -3.53 -19.46 13.88
N TYR A 105 -3.25 -18.36 13.19
CA TYR A 105 -3.60 -17.01 13.63
C TYR A 105 -4.25 -16.18 12.53
N ILE A 106 -5.12 -15.25 12.93
CA ILE A 106 -5.64 -14.19 12.07
C ILE A 106 -5.38 -12.85 12.76
N VAL A 107 -4.76 -11.90 12.05
CA VAL A 107 -4.54 -10.54 12.54
C VAL A 107 -5.32 -9.57 11.67
N PHE A 108 -6.20 -8.83 12.29
CA PHE A 108 -7.06 -7.89 11.59
C PHE A 108 -6.83 -6.47 12.13
N ASP A 109 -6.36 -5.56 11.26
CA ASP A 109 -6.34 -4.14 11.56
C ASP A 109 -7.62 -3.49 11.04
N GLY A 110 -8.52 -3.15 11.95
CA GLY A 110 -9.79 -2.52 11.60
C GLY A 110 -9.65 -1.07 11.17
N ALA A 111 -8.54 -0.38 11.47
CA ALA A 111 -8.33 0.99 11.04
C ALA A 111 -7.84 1.07 9.59
N ASN A 112 -6.99 0.11 9.16
CA ASN A 112 -6.34 0.10 7.85
C ASN A 112 -6.56 -1.23 7.09
N SER A 113 -7.71 -1.86 7.29
CA SER A 113 -7.99 -3.21 6.75
C SER A 113 -7.98 -3.28 5.21
N GLY A 114 -8.17 -2.16 4.53
CA GLY A 114 -8.39 -2.13 3.08
C GLY A 114 -9.82 -2.50 2.66
N TYR A 115 -10.71 -2.82 3.59
CA TYR A 115 -12.13 -3.09 3.30
C TYR A 115 -12.94 -1.79 3.24
N SER A 116 -13.86 -1.72 2.27
CA SER A 116 -14.83 -0.61 2.16
C SER A 116 -16.19 -1.16 1.72
N PRO A 117 -17.23 -1.08 2.53
CA PRO A 117 -17.23 -0.62 3.94
C PRO A 117 -16.49 -1.59 4.87
N GLN A 118 -15.97 -1.05 5.97
CA GLN A 118 -15.37 -1.90 7.00
C GLN A 118 -16.42 -2.77 7.69
N PRO A 119 -16.08 -4.03 8.06
CA PRO A 119 -16.95 -4.85 8.87
C PRO A 119 -17.24 -4.17 10.22
N SER A 120 -18.51 -4.08 10.59
CA SER A 120 -18.93 -3.51 11.88
C SER A 120 -18.66 -4.44 13.07
N ASP A 121 -18.62 -5.75 12.80
CA ASP A 121 -18.31 -6.81 13.76
C ASP A 121 -17.20 -7.68 13.19
N ILE A 122 -15.97 -7.42 13.63
CA ILE A 122 -14.79 -8.13 13.12
C ILE A 122 -14.76 -9.59 13.54
N PRO A 123 -15.08 -9.98 14.79
CA PRO A 123 -15.24 -11.38 15.16
C PRO A 123 -16.24 -12.15 14.29
N ALA A 124 -17.43 -11.58 14.06
CA ALA A 124 -18.43 -12.21 13.20
C ALA A 124 -17.96 -12.31 11.74
N PHE A 125 -17.26 -11.29 11.25
CA PHE A 125 -16.66 -11.30 9.92
C PHE A 125 -15.64 -12.43 9.79
N VAL A 126 -14.71 -12.58 10.73
CA VAL A 126 -13.69 -13.65 10.73
C VAL A 126 -14.36 -15.02 10.77
N ALA A 127 -15.38 -15.22 11.62
CA ALA A 127 -16.13 -16.48 11.69
C ALA A 127 -16.83 -16.81 10.36
N SER A 128 -17.34 -15.81 9.66
CA SER A 128 -17.99 -15.99 8.35
C SER A 128 -17.03 -16.42 7.23
N GLN A 129 -15.77 -15.94 7.30
CA GLN A 129 -14.73 -16.29 6.34
C GLN A 129 -14.16 -17.71 6.58
N HIS A 130 -14.24 -18.20 7.81
CA HIS A 130 -13.65 -19.48 8.24
C HIS A 130 -14.69 -20.35 8.96
N PRO A 131 -15.74 -20.82 8.25
CA PRO A 131 -16.85 -21.55 8.86
C PRO A 131 -16.46 -22.94 9.42
N HIS A 132 -15.30 -23.45 9.03
CA HIS A 132 -14.80 -24.77 9.44
C HIS A 132 -13.78 -24.71 10.58
N ALA A 133 -13.39 -23.49 11.02
CA ALA A 133 -12.44 -23.30 12.09
C ALA A 133 -13.02 -22.40 13.20
N THR A 134 -12.69 -22.71 14.44
CA THR A 134 -13.07 -21.88 15.59
C THR A 134 -11.88 -21.01 15.99
N TYR A 135 -12.10 -19.71 16.09
CA TYR A 135 -11.10 -18.74 16.48
C TYR A 135 -11.51 -18.06 17.79
N HIS A 136 -10.52 -17.82 18.66
CA HIS A 136 -10.69 -17.06 19.90
C HIS A 136 -9.88 -15.76 19.80
N VAL A 137 -10.48 -14.66 20.25
CA VAL A 137 -9.78 -13.36 20.35
C VAL A 137 -8.77 -13.45 21.50
N ILE A 138 -7.49 -13.27 21.20
CA ILE A 138 -6.41 -13.22 22.19
C ILE A 138 -5.82 -11.80 22.37
N TYR A 139 -6.22 -10.87 21.49
CA TYR A 139 -5.87 -9.45 21.56
C TYR A 139 -6.96 -8.61 20.89
N ASP A 140 -7.37 -7.53 21.56
CA ASP A 140 -8.34 -6.55 21.08
C ASP A 140 -7.99 -5.20 21.69
N THR A 141 -7.26 -4.37 20.97
CA THR A 141 -6.91 -3.03 21.44
C THR A 141 -6.67 -2.09 20.27
N GLY A 142 -7.32 -0.92 20.33
CA GLY A 142 -7.13 0.14 19.32
C GLY A 142 -7.56 -0.27 17.93
N ASN A 143 -8.62 -1.06 17.83
CA ASN A 143 -9.17 -1.61 16.58
C ASN A 143 -8.21 -2.58 15.85
N VAL A 144 -7.25 -3.17 16.61
CA VAL A 144 -6.40 -4.26 16.12
C VAL A 144 -6.75 -5.52 16.89
N TYR A 145 -7.03 -6.60 16.14
CA TYR A 145 -7.48 -7.87 16.66
C TYR A 145 -6.51 -8.98 16.33
N VAL A 146 -6.26 -9.87 17.28
CA VAL A 146 -5.56 -11.15 17.00
C VAL A 146 -6.47 -12.29 17.42
N PHE A 147 -6.68 -13.18 16.50
CA PHE A 147 -7.43 -14.41 16.70
C PHE A 147 -6.48 -15.58 16.66
N GLN A 148 -6.66 -16.53 17.56
CA GLN A 148 -5.95 -17.80 17.57
C GLN A 148 -6.96 -18.94 17.31
N ARG A 149 -6.59 -19.85 16.43
CA ARG A 149 -7.41 -21.03 16.14
C ARG A 149 -7.41 -21.97 17.34
N ALA A 150 -8.56 -22.53 17.69
CA ALA A 150 -8.70 -23.54 18.71
C ALA A 150 -7.86 -24.78 18.34
N GLY A 151 -6.96 -25.18 19.23
CA GLY A 151 -6.09 -26.33 19.04
C GLY A 151 -4.82 -26.09 18.21
N ALA A 152 -4.49 -24.80 17.94
CA ALA A 152 -3.24 -24.41 17.29
C ALA A 152 -2.16 -24.13 18.31
#